data_4b3d109af4deae91523eed96aae6b1a3
#
_entry.id   4b3d109af4deae91523eed96aae6b1a3
#
_cell.length_a   1.000
_cell.length_b   1.000
_cell.length_c   1.000
_cell.angle_alpha   90.00
_cell.angle_beta   90.00
_cell.angle_gamma   90.00
#
_symmetry.space_group_name_H-M   'P 1'
#
loop_
_entity.id
_entity.type
_entity.pdbx_description
1 polymer ?
#
loop_
_entity_poly.entity_id
_entity_poly.type
_entity_poly.pdbx_seq_one_letter_code
_entity_poly.pdbx_strand_id
1 'polypeptide(L)'
;MTLPNDQELIVDYRPGAKPRFSLMDDMWVEKGTKADWDQLHDLHYKAETLPAGPHFWRCVNYRDNTLIGVVVLSSVALLLAPRHEVFPKLKPGKDSHFTNVHRATFLNANFRRAARIVTDTMYRGVGVSYRMVNLAMRMEGYKFVEIQSSMSKFNPFDVKSGFKHAHLKSAAAYEKGLKFMRTLFEAHPADHQAVMTELNAMPEAMRKKALEELRAFYYRHSSREKTGSNLNVGTGKVDAMEPEHLLRELQQLVFASPVYGIWQNPDLGRDIPTRLPLKAFDLQKSTEPLRLDLL
;
A
#
# COMPACT_ATOMS: atom_id res chain seq x y z
N MET A 1 20.06 26.03 -38.11
CA MET A 1 20.71 26.04 -36.81
C MET A 1 21.24 24.62 -36.57
N THR A 2 22.47 24.36 -36.96
CA THR A 2 23.13 23.07 -36.78
C THR A 2 23.55 23.00 -35.31
N LEU A 3 23.05 22.01 -34.61
CA LEU A 3 23.49 21.72 -33.25
C LEU A 3 24.97 21.36 -33.29
N PRO A 4 25.82 22.00 -32.49
CA PRO A 4 27.23 21.58 -32.41
C PRO A 4 27.28 20.20 -31.77
N ASN A 5 27.92 19.26 -32.42
CA ASN A 5 28.27 17.93 -31.94
C ASN A 5 27.18 16.85 -31.94
N ASP A 6 26.40 16.72 -32.99
CA ASP A 6 25.60 15.50 -33.22
C ASP A 6 26.45 14.20 -33.27
N GLN A 7 27.75 14.31 -33.43
CA GLN A 7 28.66 13.16 -33.48
C GLN A 7 29.03 12.61 -32.09
N GLU A 8 28.98 13.41 -31.04
CA GLU A 8 29.32 12.94 -29.68
C GLU A 8 28.21 12.13 -29.02
N LEU A 9 26.96 12.27 -29.47
CA LEU A 9 25.80 11.53 -28.93
C LEU A 9 25.69 10.09 -29.43
N ILE A 10 26.48 9.70 -30.44
CA ILE A 10 26.40 8.38 -31.11
C ILE A 10 27.60 7.47 -30.70
N VAL A 11 28.49 7.95 -29.87
CA VAL A 11 29.85 7.37 -29.73
C VAL A 11 29.89 5.99 -29.06
N ASP A 12 28.87 5.55 -28.33
CA ASP A 12 28.98 4.31 -27.54
C ASP A 12 27.87 3.27 -27.74
N TYR A 13 27.12 3.31 -28.84
CA TYR A 13 26.22 2.22 -29.16
C TYR A 13 27.01 0.98 -29.60
N ARG A 14 27.22 0.05 -28.69
CA ARG A 14 27.71 -1.30 -28.99
C ARG A 14 26.52 -2.22 -29.18
N PRO A 15 26.30 -2.77 -30.40
CA PRO A 15 25.25 -3.77 -30.64
C PRO A 15 25.44 -4.92 -29.65
N GLY A 16 24.35 -5.22 -28.87
CA GLY A 16 24.33 -6.30 -27.90
C GLY A 16 24.75 -5.90 -26.47
N ALA A 17 25.25 -4.71 -26.21
CA ALA A 17 25.44 -4.21 -24.84
C ALA A 17 24.07 -3.77 -24.28
N LYS A 18 23.60 -4.42 -23.20
CA LYS A 18 22.43 -3.91 -22.46
C LYS A 18 22.80 -2.54 -21.88
N PRO A 19 22.01 -1.48 -22.16
CA PRO A 19 22.29 -0.18 -21.58
C PRO A 19 22.32 -0.29 -20.06
N ARG A 20 23.44 0.06 -19.42
CA ARG A 20 23.53 0.19 -17.98
C ARG A 20 22.80 1.46 -17.57
N PHE A 21 21.78 1.31 -16.76
CA PHE A 21 21.09 2.45 -16.15
C PHE A 21 21.95 2.93 -14.97
N SER A 22 22.86 3.85 -15.23
CA SER A 22 23.88 4.32 -14.28
C SER A 22 23.32 4.89 -12.97
N LEU A 23 22.12 5.49 -13.00
CA LEU A 23 21.48 6.03 -11.78
C LEU A 23 21.23 4.98 -10.71
N MET A 24 20.95 3.73 -11.07
CA MET A 24 20.70 2.68 -10.07
C MET A 24 21.94 2.20 -9.34
N ASP A 25 23.12 2.40 -9.91
CA ASP A 25 24.39 2.02 -9.27
C ASP A 25 24.66 2.86 -8.02
N ASP A 26 24.15 4.08 -7.98
CA ASP A 26 24.31 5.01 -6.87
C ASP A 26 23.15 4.98 -5.87
N MET A 27 22.11 4.16 -6.13
CA MET A 27 20.95 4.05 -5.26
C MET A 27 21.11 2.94 -4.23
N TRP A 28 20.87 3.27 -2.98
CA TRP A 28 21.00 2.35 -1.86
C TRP A 28 19.74 2.35 -1.00
N VAL A 29 19.39 1.19 -0.46
CA VAL A 29 18.30 1.00 0.49
C VAL A 29 18.90 0.75 1.87
N GLU A 30 18.44 1.51 2.86
CA GLU A 30 18.94 1.45 4.23
C GLU A 30 17.85 1.83 5.24
N LYS A 31 18.15 1.71 6.53
CA LYS A 31 17.27 2.17 7.61
C LYS A 31 17.03 3.67 7.46
N GLY A 32 15.77 4.07 7.46
CA GLY A 32 15.32 5.45 7.45
C GLY A 32 14.76 5.90 8.80
N THR A 33 14.24 7.12 8.82
CA THR A 33 13.67 7.79 9.98
C THR A 33 12.28 8.35 9.67
N LYS A 34 11.60 8.83 10.69
CA LYS A 34 10.35 9.57 10.51
C LYS A 34 10.55 10.85 9.66
N ALA A 35 11.72 11.50 9.78
CA ALA A 35 12.01 12.70 9.00
C ALA A 35 12.05 12.41 7.48
N ASP A 36 12.57 11.25 7.06
CA ASP A 36 12.54 10.84 5.66
C ASP A 36 11.08 10.65 5.17
N TRP A 37 10.22 10.10 6.01
CA TRP A 37 8.79 10.01 5.71
C TRP A 37 8.16 11.40 5.61
N ASP A 38 8.43 12.27 6.58
CA ASP A 38 7.86 13.63 6.62
C ASP A 38 8.25 14.47 5.39
N GLN A 39 9.39 14.17 4.77
CA GLN A 39 9.83 14.83 3.54
C GLN A 39 9.02 14.42 2.29
N LEU A 40 8.53 13.16 2.23
CA LEU A 40 7.85 12.62 1.05
C LEU A 40 6.35 12.31 1.26
N HIS A 41 5.84 12.45 2.49
CA HIS A 41 4.49 11.99 2.83
C HIS A 41 3.37 12.63 2.01
N ASP A 42 3.51 13.89 1.62
CA ASP A 42 2.53 14.61 0.80
C ASP A 42 2.30 13.97 -0.58
N LEU A 43 3.29 13.20 -1.05
CA LEU A 43 3.18 12.44 -2.30
C LEU A 43 2.36 11.15 -2.15
N HIS A 44 1.96 10.80 -0.92
CA HIS A 44 1.17 9.60 -0.65
C HIS A 44 -0.31 9.96 -0.55
N TYR A 45 -1.15 9.26 -1.30
CA TYR A 45 -2.60 9.50 -1.35
C TYR A 45 -3.36 9.29 -0.02
N LYS A 46 -2.72 8.68 0.98
CA LYS A 46 -3.23 8.47 2.36
C LYS A 46 -2.21 9.00 3.37
N ALA A 47 -1.97 10.30 3.36
CA ALA A 47 -0.89 10.89 4.13
C ALA A 47 -1.18 11.07 5.63
N GLU A 48 -2.44 11.13 6.05
CA GLU A 48 -2.88 11.71 7.33
C GLU A 48 -2.35 11.04 8.60
N THR A 49 -2.12 9.71 8.60
CA THR A 49 -1.67 9.03 9.83
C THR A 49 -0.71 7.89 9.54
N LEU A 50 0.29 7.76 10.38
CA LEU A 50 1.16 6.57 10.40
C LEU A 50 0.46 5.42 11.13
N PRO A 51 0.65 4.18 10.65
CA PRO A 51 0.17 2.99 11.36
C PRO A 51 0.97 2.74 12.64
N ALA A 52 0.45 1.88 13.53
CA ALA A 52 1.11 1.51 14.76
C ALA A 52 2.44 0.78 14.53
N GLY A 53 3.46 1.12 15.31
CA GLY A 53 4.79 0.50 15.25
C GLY A 53 5.47 0.67 13.89
N PRO A 54 5.64 1.91 13.39
CA PRO A 54 6.25 2.16 12.10
C PRO A 54 7.76 1.95 12.14
N HIS A 55 8.27 1.21 11.14
CA HIS A 55 9.69 1.08 10.85
C HIS A 55 9.93 1.70 9.48
N PHE A 56 10.90 2.59 9.40
CA PHE A 56 11.19 3.36 8.19
C PHE A 56 12.39 2.77 7.46
N TRP A 57 12.25 2.65 6.16
CA TRP A 57 13.30 2.30 5.22
C TRP A 57 13.34 3.38 4.14
N ARG A 58 14.53 3.77 3.71
CA ARG A 58 14.71 4.79 2.67
C ARG A 58 15.57 4.29 1.54
N CYS A 59 15.32 4.81 0.35
CA CYS A 59 16.21 4.72 -0.78
C CYS A 59 16.85 6.08 -1.01
N VAL A 60 18.17 6.11 -1.09
CA VAL A 60 18.94 7.35 -1.28
C VAL A 60 19.91 7.20 -2.42
N ASN A 61 20.23 8.31 -3.09
CA ASN A 61 21.42 8.42 -3.90
C ASN A 61 22.61 8.58 -2.94
N TYR A 62 23.56 7.68 -3.03
CA TYR A 62 24.63 7.64 -2.05
C TYR A 62 25.67 8.75 -2.24
N ARG A 63 25.74 9.40 -3.42
CA ARG A 63 26.70 10.46 -3.71
C ARG A 63 26.37 11.78 -3.02
N ASP A 64 25.10 12.13 -3.00
CA ASP A 64 24.59 13.41 -2.50
C ASP A 64 23.55 13.27 -1.38
N ASN A 65 23.28 12.03 -0.95
CA ASN A 65 22.26 11.67 0.04
C ASN A 65 20.83 12.14 -0.32
N THR A 66 20.56 12.37 -1.62
CA THR A 66 19.22 12.73 -2.08
C THR A 66 18.24 11.61 -1.76
N LEU A 67 17.13 11.94 -1.08
CA LEU A 67 16.08 11.00 -0.75
C LEU A 67 15.24 10.68 -2.00
N ILE A 68 15.21 9.41 -2.38
CA ILE A 68 14.53 8.91 -3.58
C ILE A 68 13.18 8.28 -3.23
N GLY A 69 13.07 7.64 -2.08
CA GLY A 69 11.84 7.00 -1.67
C GLY A 69 11.88 6.47 -0.25
N VAL A 70 10.69 6.19 0.29
CA VAL A 70 10.48 5.69 1.64
C VAL A 70 9.51 4.52 1.63
N VAL A 71 9.83 3.51 2.43
CA VAL A 71 8.92 2.39 2.78
C VAL A 71 8.68 2.43 4.28
N VAL A 72 7.41 2.40 4.67
CA VAL A 72 7.03 2.25 6.07
C VAL A 72 6.45 0.85 6.26
N LEU A 73 7.18 0.04 6.99
CA LEU A 73 6.70 -1.24 7.50
C LEU A 73 6.11 -1.02 8.90
N SER A 74 5.04 -1.73 9.22
CA SER A 74 4.33 -1.51 10.48
C SER A 74 3.85 -2.82 11.10
N SER A 75 3.37 -2.72 12.33
CA SER A 75 2.63 -3.81 12.96
C SER A 75 1.37 -4.14 12.16
N VAL A 76 0.97 -5.40 12.21
CA VAL A 76 -0.23 -5.89 11.51
C VAL A 76 -1.47 -5.77 12.40
N ALA A 77 -2.64 -5.63 11.79
CA ALA A 77 -3.90 -5.71 12.52
C ALA A 77 -4.08 -7.11 13.11
N LEU A 78 -4.58 -7.21 14.35
CA LEU A 78 -4.83 -8.49 15.02
C LEU A 78 -5.77 -9.37 14.19
N LEU A 79 -6.86 -8.78 13.70
CA LEU A 79 -7.84 -9.45 12.87
C LEU A 79 -7.89 -8.83 11.49
N LEU A 80 -7.75 -9.66 10.47
CA LEU A 80 -7.80 -9.24 9.08
C LEU A 80 -8.41 -10.36 8.23
N ALA A 81 -9.61 -10.15 7.71
CA ALA A 81 -10.37 -11.17 6.97
C ALA A 81 -9.57 -11.77 5.78
N PRO A 82 -8.92 -10.99 4.91
CA PRO A 82 -8.09 -11.54 3.84
C PRO A 82 -6.96 -12.45 4.33
N ARG A 83 -6.32 -12.11 5.44
CA ARG A 83 -5.28 -12.97 6.03
C ARG A 83 -5.84 -14.30 6.48
N HIS A 84 -7.07 -14.32 7.00
CA HIS A 84 -7.71 -15.55 7.47
C HIS A 84 -8.07 -16.52 6.33
N GLU A 85 -8.18 -16.04 5.10
CA GLU A 85 -8.35 -16.91 3.93
C GLU A 85 -7.04 -17.60 3.54
N VAL A 86 -5.91 -16.88 3.67
CA VAL A 86 -4.57 -17.44 3.39
C VAL A 86 -4.05 -18.29 4.55
N PHE A 87 -4.34 -17.87 5.78
CA PHE A 87 -3.93 -18.54 7.02
C PHE A 87 -5.16 -18.88 7.87
N PRO A 88 -5.91 -19.95 7.55
CA PRO A 88 -7.15 -20.30 8.25
C PRO A 88 -6.98 -20.53 9.76
N LYS A 89 -5.80 -20.97 10.19
CA LYS A 89 -5.48 -21.18 11.62
C LYS A 89 -5.44 -19.87 12.42
N LEU A 90 -5.30 -18.72 11.76
CA LEU A 90 -5.33 -17.39 12.40
C LEU A 90 -6.74 -16.80 12.47
N LYS A 91 -7.74 -17.46 11.87
CA LYS A 91 -9.13 -17.01 11.90
C LYS A 91 -9.67 -17.09 13.34
N PRO A 92 -10.37 -16.04 13.82
CA PRO A 92 -11.03 -16.11 15.11
C PRO A 92 -12.12 -17.17 15.12
N GLY A 93 -12.24 -17.86 16.25
CA GLY A 93 -13.28 -18.84 16.52
C GLY A 93 -14.00 -18.50 17.83
N LYS A 94 -14.13 -19.48 18.72
CA LYS A 94 -14.53 -19.25 20.12
C LYS A 94 -13.28 -18.75 20.88
N ASP A 95 -12.95 -17.46 20.70
CA ASP A 95 -11.75 -16.88 21.25
C ASP A 95 -11.89 -16.57 22.73
N SER A 96 -10.93 -17.04 23.51
CA SER A 96 -10.65 -16.57 24.86
C SER A 96 -9.61 -15.44 24.84
N HIS A 97 -9.43 -14.75 25.97
CA HIS A 97 -8.32 -13.80 26.14
C HIS A 97 -6.98 -14.46 25.82
N PHE A 98 -6.77 -15.69 26.27
CA PHE A 98 -5.57 -16.47 26.05
C PHE A 98 -5.26 -16.69 24.56
N THR A 99 -6.27 -17.13 23.76
CA THR A 99 -6.07 -17.33 22.32
C THR A 99 -5.80 -16.04 21.57
N ASN A 100 -6.37 -14.92 21.99
CA ASN A 100 -6.09 -13.61 21.40
C ASN A 100 -4.67 -13.13 21.71
N VAL A 101 -4.16 -13.33 22.94
CA VAL A 101 -2.78 -13.02 23.30
C VAL A 101 -1.80 -13.84 22.47
N HIS A 102 -2.01 -15.15 22.36
CA HIS A 102 -1.16 -16.01 21.53
C HIS A 102 -1.19 -15.64 20.05
N ARG A 103 -2.36 -15.28 19.51
CA ARG A 103 -2.46 -14.79 18.12
C ARG A 103 -1.67 -13.50 17.95
N ALA A 104 -1.79 -12.54 18.86
CA ALA A 104 -1.05 -11.29 18.81
C ALA A 104 0.47 -11.52 18.88
N THR A 105 0.92 -12.37 19.80
CA THR A 105 2.33 -12.74 19.95
C THR A 105 2.87 -13.37 18.67
N PHE A 106 2.15 -14.34 18.09
CA PHE A 106 2.53 -14.98 16.84
C PHE A 106 2.61 -13.99 15.68
N LEU A 107 1.61 -13.10 15.54
CA LEU A 107 1.58 -12.09 14.48
C LEU A 107 2.73 -11.10 14.64
N ASN A 108 2.98 -10.61 15.84
CA ASN A 108 4.06 -9.66 16.12
C ASN A 108 5.45 -10.26 15.86
N ALA A 109 5.62 -11.56 16.13
CA ALA A 109 6.89 -12.25 15.90
C ALA A 109 7.15 -12.60 14.43
N ASN A 110 6.10 -12.79 13.63
CA ASN A 110 6.25 -13.35 12.28
C ASN A 110 5.82 -12.41 11.15
N PHE A 111 5.03 -11.38 11.43
CA PHE A 111 4.41 -10.54 10.40
C PHE A 111 4.79 -9.08 10.50
N ARG A 112 4.92 -8.44 9.35
CA ARG A 112 4.90 -6.99 9.17
C ARG A 112 3.94 -6.63 8.04
N ARG A 113 3.54 -5.37 7.98
CA ARG A 113 2.70 -4.81 6.93
C ARG A 113 3.47 -3.73 6.17
N ALA A 114 3.53 -3.85 4.85
CA ALA A 114 3.94 -2.75 3.99
C ALA A 114 2.80 -1.72 3.94
N ALA A 115 2.92 -0.69 4.77
CA ALA A 115 1.82 0.22 5.07
C ALA A 115 1.85 1.49 4.22
N ARG A 116 3.05 2.01 3.93
CA ARG A 116 3.26 3.18 3.09
C ARG A 116 4.47 2.95 2.19
N ILE A 117 4.35 3.32 0.94
CA ILE A 117 5.41 3.23 -0.06
C ILE A 117 5.33 4.50 -0.89
N VAL A 118 6.38 5.29 -0.86
CA VAL A 118 6.45 6.55 -1.60
C VAL A 118 7.75 6.58 -2.37
N THR A 119 7.67 6.99 -3.62
CA THR A 119 8.84 7.29 -4.46
C THR A 119 8.68 8.71 -4.95
N ASP A 120 9.74 9.49 -4.84
CA ASP A 120 9.80 10.85 -5.36
C ASP A 120 9.38 10.86 -6.84
N THR A 121 8.69 11.93 -7.23
CA THR A 121 8.09 12.06 -8.57
C THR A 121 9.12 11.94 -9.69
N MET A 122 10.33 12.43 -9.48
CA MET A 122 11.44 12.38 -10.46
C MET A 122 11.91 10.94 -10.74
N TYR A 123 11.70 10.01 -9.81
CA TYR A 123 12.14 8.62 -9.90
C TYR A 123 11.01 7.63 -10.14
N ARG A 124 9.79 8.11 -10.44
CA ARG A 124 8.67 7.24 -10.77
C ARG A 124 8.84 6.63 -12.16
N GLY A 125 8.32 5.42 -12.33
CA GLY A 125 8.37 4.70 -13.61
C GLY A 125 9.67 3.93 -13.89
N VAL A 126 10.79 4.28 -13.26
CA VAL A 126 12.08 3.63 -13.50
C VAL A 126 12.34 2.37 -12.67
N GLY A 127 11.35 1.95 -11.87
CA GLY A 127 11.41 0.67 -11.16
C GLY A 127 12.08 0.71 -9.79
N VAL A 128 12.25 1.88 -9.19
CA VAL A 128 12.78 2.02 -7.81
C VAL A 128 11.85 1.39 -6.80
N SER A 129 10.55 1.66 -6.87
CA SER A 129 9.56 1.30 -5.84
C SER A 129 9.61 -0.19 -5.48
N TYR A 130 9.43 -1.10 -6.45
CA TYR A 130 9.37 -2.53 -6.16
C TYR A 130 10.71 -3.12 -5.69
N ARG A 131 11.84 -2.58 -6.16
CA ARG A 131 13.16 -2.99 -5.69
C ARG A 131 13.41 -2.57 -4.24
N MET A 132 13.12 -1.30 -3.93
CA MET A 132 13.22 -0.75 -2.59
C MET A 132 12.34 -1.52 -1.60
N VAL A 133 11.09 -1.81 -1.97
CA VAL A 133 10.15 -2.57 -1.13
C VAL A 133 10.69 -3.97 -0.85
N ASN A 134 11.14 -4.70 -1.87
CA ASN A 134 11.66 -6.05 -1.69
C ASN A 134 12.89 -6.08 -0.78
N LEU A 135 13.86 -5.19 -1.02
CA LEU A 135 15.07 -5.12 -0.19
C LEU A 135 14.76 -4.70 1.26
N ALA A 136 13.88 -3.71 1.46
CA ALA A 136 13.44 -3.31 2.78
C ALA A 136 12.80 -4.47 3.56
N MET A 137 11.93 -5.25 2.92
CA MET A 137 11.28 -6.41 3.54
C MET A 137 12.29 -7.50 3.96
N ARG A 138 13.31 -7.74 3.13
CA ARG A 138 14.38 -8.71 3.43
C ARG A 138 15.21 -8.28 4.64
N MET A 139 15.66 -7.03 4.64
CA MET A 139 16.45 -6.44 5.72
C MET A 139 15.64 -6.28 7.03
N GLU A 140 14.32 -6.15 6.94
CA GLU A 140 13.44 -6.13 8.12
C GLU A 140 13.40 -7.47 8.86
N GLY A 141 13.65 -8.59 8.16
CA GLY A 141 13.92 -9.90 8.75
C GLY A 141 12.69 -10.70 9.22
N TYR A 142 11.46 -10.22 9.01
CA TYR A 142 10.25 -10.95 9.39
C TYR A 142 9.93 -12.05 8.38
N LYS A 143 9.27 -13.12 8.87
CA LYS A 143 8.92 -14.28 8.04
C LYS A 143 7.92 -13.93 6.94
N PHE A 144 6.94 -13.08 7.25
CA PHE A 144 5.91 -12.66 6.31
C PHE A 144 5.75 -11.14 6.32
N VAL A 145 5.53 -10.58 5.13
CA VAL A 145 5.06 -9.21 4.99
C VAL A 145 3.76 -9.23 4.22
N GLU A 146 2.73 -8.55 4.73
CA GLU A 146 1.46 -8.38 4.05
C GLU A 146 1.31 -6.97 3.48
N ILE A 147 0.53 -6.87 2.41
CA ILE A 147 0.14 -5.58 1.82
C ILE A 147 -1.36 -5.55 1.56
N GLN A 148 -1.96 -4.40 1.77
CA GLN A 148 -3.29 -4.06 1.28
C GLN A 148 -3.18 -2.80 0.45
N SER A 149 -3.32 -2.92 -0.86
CA SER A 149 -3.14 -1.81 -1.79
C SER A 149 -4.25 -1.79 -2.83
N SER A 150 -4.92 -0.65 -2.94
CA SER A 150 -5.88 -0.41 -4.04
C SER A 150 -5.15 -0.16 -5.36
N MET A 151 -3.95 0.42 -5.29
CA MET A 151 -3.11 0.70 -6.46
C MET A 151 -2.63 -0.56 -7.16
N SER A 152 -2.50 -1.67 -6.43
CA SER A 152 -2.08 -2.96 -6.98
C SER A 152 -3.04 -3.55 -8.03
N LYS A 153 -4.25 -3.01 -8.15
CA LYS A 153 -5.17 -3.35 -9.26
C LYS A 153 -4.70 -2.81 -10.62
N PHE A 154 -4.00 -1.68 -10.60
CA PHE A 154 -3.62 -0.93 -11.80
C PHE A 154 -2.12 -0.93 -12.03
N ASN A 155 -1.34 -1.09 -10.98
CA ASN A 155 0.12 -1.09 -11.02
C ASN A 155 0.65 -2.32 -10.29
N PRO A 156 1.29 -3.27 -10.98
CA PRO A 156 1.75 -4.53 -10.41
C PRO A 156 3.09 -4.39 -9.64
N PHE A 157 3.35 -3.24 -9.01
CA PHE A 157 4.60 -3.01 -8.28
C PHE A 157 4.81 -4.02 -7.14
N ASP A 158 3.74 -4.41 -6.49
CA ASP A 158 3.76 -5.38 -5.39
C ASP A 158 4.06 -6.81 -5.90
N VAL A 159 3.46 -7.23 -7.01
CA VAL A 159 3.79 -8.50 -7.65
C VAL A 159 5.27 -8.52 -8.07
N LYS A 160 5.76 -7.43 -8.65
CA LYS A 160 7.19 -7.28 -8.98
C LYS A 160 8.09 -7.34 -7.74
N SER A 161 7.61 -6.82 -6.59
CA SER A 161 8.30 -6.96 -5.29
C SER A 161 8.27 -8.39 -4.74
N GLY A 162 7.52 -9.30 -5.34
CA GLY A 162 7.41 -10.71 -4.94
C GLY A 162 6.18 -11.04 -4.09
N PHE A 163 5.24 -10.11 -3.90
CA PHE A 163 3.96 -10.44 -3.26
C PHE A 163 3.14 -11.38 -4.13
N LYS A 164 2.47 -12.31 -3.49
CA LYS A 164 1.44 -13.16 -4.10
C LYS A 164 0.07 -12.67 -3.66
N HIS A 165 -0.80 -12.39 -4.62
CA HIS A 165 -2.16 -11.95 -4.32
C HIS A 165 -3.02 -13.13 -3.86
N ALA A 166 -3.80 -12.90 -2.81
CA ALA A 166 -4.84 -13.83 -2.42
C ALA A 166 -6.09 -13.59 -3.28
N HIS A 167 -6.66 -14.68 -3.80
CA HIS A 167 -7.95 -14.63 -4.49
C HIS A 167 -9.07 -14.49 -3.46
N LEU A 168 -9.50 -13.26 -3.22
CA LEU A 168 -10.57 -12.97 -2.26
C LEU A 168 -11.93 -13.06 -2.95
N LYS A 169 -12.91 -13.63 -2.26
CA LYS A 169 -14.31 -13.72 -2.71
C LYS A 169 -15.05 -12.36 -2.73
N SER A 170 -14.35 -11.23 -2.74
CA SER A 170 -14.89 -9.90 -2.45
C SER A 170 -15.51 -9.14 -3.62
N ALA A 171 -15.72 -9.75 -4.78
CA ALA A 171 -16.42 -9.10 -5.92
C ALA A 171 -17.85 -8.62 -5.55
N ALA A 172 -18.52 -9.31 -4.62
CA ALA A 172 -19.88 -9.00 -4.21
C ALA A 172 -20.05 -7.62 -3.54
N ALA A 173 -19.01 -7.06 -2.92
CA ALA A 173 -19.10 -5.74 -2.27
C ALA A 173 -19.08 -4.60 -3.30
N TYR A 174 -18.31 -4.75 -4.37
CA TYR A 174 -18.27 -3.80 -5.47
C TYR A 174 -19.62 -3.68 -6.18
N GLU A 175 -20.21 -4.81 -6.58
CA GLU A 175 -21.52 -4.82 -7.26
C GLU A 175 -22.64 -4.27 -6.38
N LYS A 176 -22.66 -4.63 -5.09
CA LYS A 176 -23.63 -4.09 -4.14
C LYS A 176 -23.52 -2.58 -3.99
N GLY A 177 -22.28 -2.08 -3.88
CA GLY A 177 -22.05 -0.66 -3.75
C GLY A 177 -22.43 0.10 -5.02
N LEU A 178 -22.09 -0.44 -6.19
CA LEU A 178 -22.44 0.14 -7.49
C LEU A 178 -23.97 0.19 -7.67
N LYS A 179 -24.66 -0.91 -7.36
CA LYS A 179 -26.11 -0.98 -7.40
C LYS A 179 -26.75 0.04 -6.45
N PHE A 180 -26.23 0.15 -5.22
CA PHE A 180 -26.73 1.10 -4.23
C PHE A 180 -26.54 2.55 -4.69
N MET A 181 -25.33 2.93 -5.14
CA MET A 181 -25.07 4.31 -5.59
C MET A 181 -25.97 4.70 -6.77
N ARG A 182 -26.23 3.77 -7.69
CA ARG A 182 -27.14 3.98 -8.84
C ARG A 182 -28.63 4.11 -8.46
N THR A 183 -29.01 3.79 -7.24
CA THR A 183 -30.37 4.09 -6.74
C THR A 183 -30.53 5.54 -6.30
N LEU A 184 -29.43 6.24 -6.07
CA LEU A 184 -29.42 7.60 -5.54
C LEU A 184 -28.94 8.63 -6.56
N PHE A 185 -28.08 8.24 -7.52
CA PHE A 185 -27.39 9.15 -8.43
C PHE A 185 -27.41 8.61 -9.88
N GLU A 186 -27.57 9.51 -10.82
CA GLU A 186 -27.41 9.25 -12.25
C GLU A 186 -25.92 9.28 -12.64
N ALA A 187 -25.13 10.15 -12.02
CA ALA A 187 -23.70 10.27 -12.23
C ALA A 187 -22.97 8.97 -11.97
N HIS A 188 -21.86 8.75 -12.67
CA HIS A 188 -21.04 7.58 -12.44
C HIS A 188 -20.51 7.60 -10.99
N PRO A 189 -20.73 6.54 -10.19
CA PRO A 189 -20.40 6.53 -8.76
C PRO A 189 -18.93 6.80 -8.42
N ALA A 190 -18.00 6.64 -9.37
CA ALA A 190 -16.58 6.96 -9.17
C ALA A 190 -16.27 8.46 -9.42
N ASP A 191 -17.18 9.19 -10.08
CA ASP A 191 -17.02 10.63 -10.31
C ASP A 191 -17.49 11.42 -9.08
N HIS A 192 -16.53 11.76 -8.22
CA HIS A 192 -16.80 12.45 -6.98
C HIS A 192 -17.48 13.80 -7.19
N GLN A 193 -17.03 14.56 -8.18
CA GLN A 193 -17.54 15.90 -8.41
C GLN A 193 -18.96 15.88 -8.96
N ALA A 194 -19.24 14.98 -9.91
CA ALA A 194 -20.57 14.83 -10.47
C ALA A 194 -21.57 14.37 -9.39
N VAL A 195 -21.22 13.36 -8.57
CA VAL A 195 -22.06 12.89 -7.46
C VAL A 195 -22.31 13.99 -6.43
N MET A 196 -21.31 14.79 -6.07
CA MET A 196 -21.48 15.93 -5.16
C MET A 196 -22.39 17.01 -5.75
N THR A 197 -22.26 17.26 -7.04
CA THR A 197 -23.12 18.23 -7.75
C THR A 197 -24.58 17.80 -7.72
N GLU A 198 -24.87 16.52 -8.03
CA GLU A 198 -26.22 15.97 -7.94
C GLU A 198 -26.78 16.01 -6.51
N LEU A 199 -25.96 15.62 -5.51
CA LEU A 199 -26.38 15.64 -4.11
C LEU A 199 -26.75 17.06 -3.65
N ASN A 200 -25.97 18.07 -4.07
CA ASN A 200 -26.22 19.46 -3.71
C ASN A 200 -27.40 20.08 -4.48
N ALA A 201 -27.71 19.58 -5.67
CA ALA A 201 -28.86 20.00 -6.45
C ALA A 201 -30.20 19.39 -5.97
N MET A 202 -30.17 18.38 -5.11
CA MET A 202 -31.37 17.76 -4.57
C MET A 202 -32.16 18.73 -3.66
N PRO A 203 -33.50 18.68 -3.67
CA PRO A 203 -34.33 19.32 -2.65
C PRO A 203 -33.88 18.91 -1.25
N GLU A 204 -33.97 19.80 -0.27
CA GLU A 204 -33.43 19.58 1.07
C GLU A 204 -33.91 18.27 1.72
N ALA A 205 -35.19 17.95 1.61
CA ALA A 205 -35.74 16.70 2.16
C ALA A 205 -35.15 15.45 1.48
N MET A 206 -34.95 15.47 0.15
CA MET A 206 -34.33 14.37 -0.59
C MET A 206 -32.85 14.25 -0.26
N ARG A 207 -32.12 15.36 -0.20
CA ARG A 207 -30.69 15.40 0.18
C ARG A 207 -30.49 14.82 1.57
N LYS A 208 -31.33 15.20 2.54
CA LYS A 208 -31.26 14.65 3.90
C LYS A 208 -31.44 13.16 3.90
N LYS A 209 -32.46 12.64 3.20
CA LYS A 209 -32.74 11.21 3.08
C LYS A 209 -31.58 10.48 2.37
N ALA A 210 -31.06 11.03 1.29
CA ALA A 210 -29.89 10.44 0.58
C ALA A 210 -28.67 10.33 1.49
N LEU A 211 -28.38 11.36 2.29
CA LEU A 211 -27.28 11.32 3.26
C LEU A 211 -27.51 10.28 4.37
N GLU A 212 -28.72 10.13 4.86
CA GLU A 212 -29.08 9.08 5.84
C GLU A 212 -28.81 7.67 5.24
N GLU A 213 -29.24 7.43 4.01
CA GLU A 213 -29.02 6.15 3.32
C GLU A 213 -27.54 5.89 3.06
N LEU A 214 -26.77 6.91 2.64
CA LEU A 214 -25.32 6.82 2.44
C LEU A 214 -24.59 6.48 3.74
N ARG A 215 -24.95 7.14 4.86
CA ARG A 215 -24.39 6.86 6.19
C ARG A 215 -24.70 5.45 6.66
N ALA A 216 -25.96 5.03 6.51
CA ALA A 216 -26.40 3.68 6.87
C ALA A 216 -25.67 2.60 6.06
N PHE A 217 -25.50 2.83 4.74
CA PHE A 217 -24.76 1.92 3.88
C PHE A 217 -23.27 1.86 4.27
N TYR A 218 -22.64 3.02 4.48
CA TYR A 218 -21.24 3.09 4.89
C TYR A 218 -21.02 2.37 6.22
N TYR A 219 -21.81 2.67 7.25
CA TYR A 219 -21.71 2.01 8.54
C TYR A 219 -21.91 0.50 8.44
N ARG A 220 -22.90 0.05 7.64
CA ARG A 220 -23.20 -1.37 7.45
C ARG A 220 -22.04 -2.14 6.85
N HIS A 221 -21.30 -1.55 5.93
CA HIS A 221 -20.28 -2.23 5.16
C HIS A 221 -18.84 -1.90 5.58
N SER A 222 -18.61 -0.83 6.35
CA SER A 222 -17.29 -0.47 6.88
C SER A 222 -16.92 -1.34 8.08
N SER A 223 -15.89 -2.15 7.95
CA SER A 223 -15.32 -2.88 9.10
C SER A 223 -14.58 -1.95 10.05
N ARG A 224 -14.03 -0.82 9.55
CA ARG A 224 -13.33 0.18 10.37
C ARG A 224 -14.22 0.76 11.46
N GLU A 225 -15.46 1.06 11.14
CA GLU A 225 -16.41 1.67 12.08
C GLU A 225 -16.98 0.68 13.11
N LYS A 226 -16.73 -0.62 12.92
CA LYS A 226 -17.17 -1.72 13.79
C LYS A 226 -16.06 -2.39 14.57
N THR A 227 -14.88 -1.80 14.61
CA THR A 227 -13.71 -2.38 15.29
C THR A 227 -12.99 -1.36 16.17
N GLY A 228 -12.30 -1.87 17.19
CA GLY A 228 -11.51 -1.04 18.09
C GLY A 228 -12.34 -0.03 18.87
N SER A 229 -11.82 1.16 19.09
CA SER A 229 -12.49 2.25 19.79
C SER A 229 -13.77 2.74 19.10
N ASN A 230 -13.88 2.58 17.79
CA ASN A 230 -15.06 3.01 17.04
C ASN A 230 -16.31 2.16 17.38
N LEU A 231 -16.13 0.91 17.78
CA LEU A 231 -17.25 0.04 18.18
C LEU A 231 -18.06 0.65 19.33
N ASN A 232 -17.41 1.33 20.26
CA ASN A 232 -18.06 1.95 21.42
C ASN A 232 -18.80 3.26 21.08
N VAL A 233 -18.49 3.86 19.92
CA VAL A 233 -19.12 5.12 19.47
C VAL A 233 -20.39 4.84 18.65
N GLY A 234 -20.57 3.63 18.14
CA GLY A 234 -21.70 3.27 17.29
C GLY A 234 -21.73 4.05 15.99
N THR A 235 -22.89 4.59 15.61
CA THR A 235 -23.05 5.38 14.38
C THR A 235 -22.59 6.83 14.52
N GLY A 236 -22.40 7.34 15.73
CA GLY A 236 -22.19 8.76 16.00
C GLY A 236 -21.08 9.43 15.20
N LYS A 237 -19.97 8.69 14.96
CA LYS A 237 -18.88 9.17 14.13
C LYS A 237 -19.26 9.32 12.64
N VAL A 238 -20.04 8.37 12.13
CA VAL A 238 -20.52 8.39 10.75
C VAL A 238 -21.59 9.45 10.55
N ASP A 239 -22.44 9.64 11.56
CA ASP A 239 -23.50 10.65 11.56
C ASP A 239 -22.93 12.07 11.55
N ALA A 240 -21.76 12.26 12.17
CA ALA A 240 -21.01 13.52 12.19
C ALA A 240 -20.13 13.76 10.96
N MET A 241 -20.02 12.80 10.03
CA MET A 241 -19.20 12.96 8.83
C MET A 241 -19.79 14.02 7.88
N GLU A 242 -18.94 14.92 7.43
CA GLU A 242 -19.27 15.84 6.34
C GLU A 242 -19.58 15.08 5.05
N PRO A 243 -20.56 15.51 4.23
CA PRO A 243 -20.99 14.79 3.03
C PRO A 243 -19.86 14.46 2.06
N GLU A 244 -18.94 15.38 1.85
CA GLU A 244 -17.80 15.17 0.96
C GLU A 244 -16.87 14.08 1.47
N HIS A 245 -16.57 14.07 2.77
CA HIS A 245 -15.75 13.05 3.39
C HIS A 245 -16.44 11.69 3.37
N LEU A 246 -17.73 11.64 3.67
CA LEU A 246 -18.54 10.42 3.59
C LEU A 246 -18.52 9.80 2.19
N LEU A 247 -18.68 10.60 1.16
CA LEU A 247 -18.64 10.10 -0.23
C LEU A 247 -17.27 9.60 -0.62
N ARG A 248 -16.18 10.25 -0.22
CA ARG A 248 -14.81 9.76 -0.45
C ARG A 248 -14.56 8.41 0.24
N GLU A 249 -15.00 8.27 1.49
CA GLU A 249 -14.89 7.01 2.23
C GLU A 249 -15.75 5.89 1.59
N LEU A 250 -16.96 6.22 1.13
CA LEU A 250 -17.81 5.29 0.39
C LEU A 250 -17.18 4.84 -0.93
N GLN A 251 -16.62 5.76 -1.69
CA GLN A 251 -15.93 5.44 -2.93
C GLN A 251 -14.71 4.54 -2.67
N GLN A 252 -13.96 4.80 -1.60
CA GLN A 252 -12.88 3.90 -1.19
C GLN A 252 -13.39 2.52 -0.80
N LEU A 253 -14.48 2.44 -0.06
CA LEU A 253 -15.07 1.18 0.36
C LEU A 253 -15.56 0.34 -0.83
N VAL A 254 -16.21 0.98 -1.78
CA VAL A 254 -16.86 0.32 -2.93
C VAL A 254 -15.87 0.04 -4.05
N PHE A 255 -15.12 1.06 -4.50
CA PHE A 255 -14.29 0.96 -5.71
C PHE A 255 -12.84 0.61 -5.44
N ALA A 256 -12.34 0.96 -4.27
CA ALA A 256 -10.96 0.75 -3.88
C ALA A 256 -10.81 -0.38 -2.86
N SER A 257 -11.62 -1.45 -2.94
CA SER A 257 -11.34 -2.63 -2.12
C SER A 257 -9.92 -3.09 -2.41
N PRO A 258 -9.01 -3.07 -1.42
CA PRO A 258 -7.61 -3.29 -1.68
C PRO A 258 -7.36 -4.74 -2.06
N VAL A 259 -6.41 -4.94 -2.96
CA VAL A 259 -5.81 -6.25 -3.17
C VAL A 259 -5.04 -6.62 -1.91
N TYR A 260 -5.18 -7.85 -1.44
CA TYR A 260 -4.37 -8.39 -0.37
C TYR A 260 -3.27 -9.25 -0.95
N GLY A 261 -2.03 -8.92 -0.62
CA GLY A 261 -0.85 -9.67 -0.99
C GLY A 261 -0.08 -10.13 0.23
N ILE A 262 0.57 -11.28 0.11
CA ILE A 262 1.50 -11.83 1.10
C ILE A 262 2.85 -12.13 0.44
N TRP A 263 3.92 -11.75 1.10
CA TRP A 263 5.28 -12.08 0.75
C TRP A 263 5.92 -12.90 1.86
N GLN A 264 6.63 -13.96 1.48
CA GLN A 264 7.40 -14.80 2.39
C GLN A 264 8.88 -14.49 2.22
N ASN A 265 9.58 -14.24 3.31
CA ASN A 265 10.99 -13.90 3.30
C ASN A 265 11.86 -15.11 2.91
N PRO A 266 12.53 -15.07 1.74
CA PRO A 266 13.42 -16.16 1.33
C PRO A 266 14.78 -16.14 2.07
N ASP A 267 15.08 -15.02 2.74
CA ASP A 267 16.33 -14.81 3.48
C ASP A 267 16.16 -14.98 5.00
N LEU A 268 15.05 -15.58 5.45
CA LEU A 268 14.80 -15.75 6.87
C LEU A 268 15.93 -16.54 7.54
N GLY A 269 16.50 -15.98 8.62
CA GLY A 269 17.60 -16.59 9.37
C GLY A 269 18.99 -16.39 8.74
N ARG A 270 19.09 -15.69 7.61
CA ARG A 270 20.39 -15.30 7.02
C ARG A 270 20.84 -13.97 7.61
N ASP A 271 22.15 -13.80 7.70
CA ASP A 271 22.74 -12.49 8.01
C ASP A 271 22.71 -11.59 6.78
N ILE A 272 21.80 -10.62 6.78
CA ILE A 272 21.59 -9.69 5.68
C ILE A 272 22.16 -8.32 6.08
N PRO A 273 22.99 -7.68 5.24
CA PRO A 273 23.50 -6.35 5.51
C PRO A 273 22.36 -5.35 5.79
N THR A 274 22.60 -4.40 6.68
CA THR A 274 21.64 -3.35 7.05
C THR A 274 21.48 -2.28 5.96
N ARG A 275 22.28 -2.36 4.91
CA ARG A 275 22.29 -1.49 3.75
C ARG A 275 22.61 -2.29 2.50
N LEU A 276 21.83 -2.11 1.45
CA LEU A 276 22.01 -2.83 0.18
C LEU A 276 21.92 -1.87 -1.00
N PRO A 277 22.75 -2.04 -2.04
CA PRO A 277 22.59 -1.32 -3.29
C PRO A 277 21.26 -1.75 -3.94
N LEU A 278 20.54 -0.82 -4.57
CA LEU A 278 19.24 -1.09 -5.18
C LEU A 278 19.32 -2.23 -6.23
N LYS A 279 20.45 -2.31 -6.93
CA LYS A 279 20.73 -3.37 -7.93
C LYS A 279 20.83 -4.79 -7.33
N ALA A 280 21.01 -4.92 -6.01
CA ALA A 280 21.00 -6.24 -5.35
C ALA A 280 19.71 -7.02 -5.62
N PHE A 281 18.60 -6.32 -5.85
CA PHE A 281 17.33 -6.94 -6.24
C PHE A 281 17.42 -7.69 -7.59
N ASP A 282 18.19 -7.20 -8.54
CA ASP A 282 18.24 -7.71 -9.91
C ASP A 282 19.16 -8.93 -10.09
N LEU A 283 19.86 -9.34 -9.03
CA LEU A 283 20.79 -10.49 -9.06
C LEU A 283 20.09 -11.84 -8.93
N GLN A 284 18.84 -11.85 -8.49
CA GLN A 284 18.00 -13.04 -8.32
C GLN A 284 16.52 -12.67 -8.52
N LYS A 285 15.63 -13.68 -8.52
CA LYS A 285 14.19 -13.41 -8.52
C LYS A 285 13.73 -12.85 -7.17
N SER A 286 12.66 -12.09 -7.17
CA SER A 286 12.10 -11.43 -5.96
C SER A 286 11.74 -12.39 -4.83
N THR A 287 11.60 -13.70 -5.11
CA THR A 287 11.25 -14.76 -4.17
C THR A 287 12.39 -15.74 -3.90
N GLU A 288 13.56 -15.53 -4.46
CA GLU A 288 14.77 -16.32 -4.23
C GLU A 288 15.69 -15.63 -3.23
N PRO A 289 16.54 -16.36 -2.49
CA PRO A 289 17.53 -15.79 -1.58
C PRO A 289 18.48 -14.80 -2.29
N LEU A 290 18.90 -13.74 -1.57
CA LEU A 290 19.86 -12.78 -2.06
C LEU A 290 21.21 -13.43 -2.41
N ARG A 291 21.73 -13.05 -3.56
CA ARG A 291 23.07 -13.43 -4.02
C ARG A 291 24.09 -12.41 -3.49
N LEU A 292 24.35 -12.49 -2.16
CA LEU A 292 25.29 -11.63 -1.47
C LEU A 292 26.73 -11.82 -1.94
N ASP A 293 27.00 -12.97 -2.52
CA ASP A 293 28.27 -13.34 -3.17
C ASP A 293 28.56 -12.51 -4.43
N LEU A 294 27.58 -11.81 -4.99
CA LEU A 294 27.70 -11.00 -6.20
C LEU A 294 27.64 -9.48 -5.95
N LEU A 295 27.59 -9.05 -4.69
CA LEU A 295 27.52 -7.64 -4.30
C LEU A 295 28.89 -6.96 -4.20
#